data_4e52e9870f7912670eac99bdc308b323
#
_entry.id   4e52e9870f7912670eac99bdc308b323
#
_cell.length_a   1.000
_cell.length_b   1.000
_cell.length_c   1.000
_cell.angle_alpha   90.00
_cell.angle_beta   90.00
_cell.angle_gamma   90.00
#
_symmetry.space_group_name_H-M   'P 1'
#
loop_
_entity.id
_entity.type
_entity.pdbx_description
1 polymer ?
#
loop_
_entity_poly.entity_id
_entity_poly.type
_entity_poly.pdbx_seq_one_letter_code
_entity_poly.pdbx_strand_id
1 'polypeptide(L)'
;MNKNVIYGLIVLILVAGAVMFFFERNGAEDGEEATGDVSGLRVGENAVYVPEQKQGRSVLVGLVVLAEGGFVVIHEDVNASPGPIIGASGYLPAGEPKNVSIPLTRETTQGDMLMAMLHRDAGDQSFAAADDPGVVENGGIVMMNFSVSENAPEPGEVAL
;
A
#
# COMPACT_ATOMS: atom_id res chain seq x y z
N MET A 1 43.75 49.26 27.01
CA MET A 1 43.05 47.96 27.03
C MET A 1 44.09 46.89 26.75
N ASN A 2 44.26 45.90 27.65
CA ASN A 2 45.31 44.89 27.51
C ASN A 2 45.02 43.92 26.33
N LYS A 3 46.06 43.64 25.50
CA LYS A 3 45.95 42.75 24.33
C LYS A 3 45.30 41.40 24.66
N ASN A 4 45.53 40.88 25.87
CA ASN A 4 44.95 39.61 26.33
C ASN A 4 43.43 39.69 26.54
N VAL A 5 42.87 40.88 26.85
CA VAL A 5 41.42 41.11 26.98
C VAL A 5 40.78 41.12 25.61
N ILE A 6 41.47 41.70 24.61
CA ILE A 6 41.00 41.73 23.24
C ILE A 6 40.94 40.29 22.63
N TYR A 7 41.98 39.49 22.83
CA TYR A 7 42.01 38.10 22.40
C TYR A 7 40.92 37.25 23.07
N GLY A 8 40.70 37.43 24.38
CA GLY A 8 39.64 36.74 25.12
C GLY A 8 38.25 37.08 24.57
N LEU A 9 38.00 38.35 24.24
CA LEU A 9 36.72 38.78 23.68
C LEU A 9 36.48 38.24 22.26
N ILE A 10 37.52 38.17 21.43
CA ILE A 10 37.45 37.63 20.08
C ILE A 10 37.17 36.11 20.11
N VAL A 11 37.81 35.35 20.99
CA VAL A 11 37.59 33.93 21.16
C VAL A 11 36.17 33.66 21.65
N LEU A 12 35.64 34.47 22.59
CA LEU A 12 34.30 34.32 23.13
C LEU A 12 33.22 34.59 22.06
N ILE A 13 33.42 35.58 21.18
CA ILE A 13 32.52 35.87 20.05
C ILE A 13 32.54 34.75 19.00
N LEU A 14 33.73 34.18 18.73
CA LEU A 14 33.85 33.07 17.77
C LEU A 14 33.18 31.78 18.28
N VAL A 15 33.33 31.49 19.59
CA VAL A 15 32.67 30.33 20.21
C VAL A 15 31.14 30.52 20.25
N ALA A 16 30.66 31.72 20.63
CA ALA A 16 29.24 32.03 20.64
C ALA A 16 28.62 31.99 19.22
N GLY A 17 29.35 32.48 18.22
CA GLY A 17 28.94 32.42 16.82
C GLY A 17 28.87 30.98 16.27
N ALA A 18 29.84 30.14 16.63
CA ALA A 18 29.86 28.74 16.26
C ALA A 18 28.68 27.94 16.88
N VAL A 19 28.38 28.21 18.15
CA VAL A 19 27.25 27.58 18.86
C VAL A 19 25.92 28.03 18.25
N MET A 20 25.73 29.32 17.94
CA MET A 20 24.51 29.78 17.25
C MET A 20 24.38 29.18 15.85
N PHE A 21 25.48 29.09 15.09
CA PHE A 21 25.46 28.50 13.75
C PHE A 21 25.13 26.99 13.75
N PHE A 22 25.54 26.28 14.80
CA PHE A 22 25.15 24.87 14.99
C PHE A 22 23.70 24.72 15.45
N PHE A 23 23.16 25.67 16.24
CA PHE A 23 21.75 25.61 16.67
C PHE A 23 20.78 25.97 15.54
N GLU A 24 21.12 26.92 14.65
CA GLU A 24 20.29 27.27 13.51
C GLU A 24 20.31 26.19 12.41
N ARG A 25 21.34 25.33 12.41
CA ARG A 25 21.44 24.25 11.41
C ARG A 25 20.72 22.96 11.79
N ASN A 26 20.36 22.81 13.07
CA ASN A 26 19.63 21.66 13.60
C ASN A 26 18.19 21.99 14.02
N GLY A 27 17.68 23.16 13.63
CA GLY A 27 16.36 23.65 14.02
C GLY A 27 15.39 23.89 12.86
N ALA A 28 15.46 23.08 11.81
CA ALA A 28 14.43 23.01 10.77
C ALA A 28 14.33 21.56 10.31
N GLU A 29 13.91 20.69 11.19
CA GLU A 29 13.18 19.50 10.80
C GLU A 29 11.70 19.89 10.83
N ASP A 30 11.22 20.37 9.69
CA ASP A 30 9.80 20.31 9.39
C ASP A 30 9.38 18.87 9.63
N GLY A 31 8.42 18.69 10.54
CA GLY A 31 7.84 17.39 10.81
C GLY A 31 7.14 16.89 9.56
N GLU A 32 7.86 16.19 8.70
CA GLU A 32 7.27 15.16 7.90
C GLU A 32 6.76 14.12 8.90
N GLU A 33 5.45 14.08 9.08
CA GLU A 33 4.82 12.92 9.69
C GLU A 33 5.34 11.70 8.93
N ALA A 34 6.25 10.97 9.57
CA ALA A 34 6.67 9.67 9.12
C ALA A 34 5.41 8.80 9.10
N THR A 35 4.73 8.76 7.96
CA THR A 35 3.81 7.67 7.66
C THR A 35 4.64 6.41 7.79
N GLY A 36 4.36 5.65 8.85
CA GLY A 36 5.18 4.56 9.31
C GLY A 36 5.52 3.60 8.19
N ASP A 37 6.81 3.51 7.91
CA ASP A 37 7.39 2.45 7.11
C ASP A 37 7.22 1.13 7.88
N VAL A 38 6.10 0.46 7.65
CA VAL A 38 5.90 -0.91 8.06
C VAL A 38 6.62 -1.78 7.03
N SER A 39 7.88 -2.11 7.31
CA SER A 39 8.64 -3.18 6.65
C SER A 39 9.04 -2.94 5.19
N GLY A 40 9.48 -1.75 4.83
CA GLY A 40 10.02 -1.48 3.47
C GLY A 40 8.98 -1.60 2.36
N LEU A 41 7.71 -1.75 2.69
CA LEU A 41 6.62 -1.72 1.74
C LEU A 41 6.35 -0.25 1.40
N ARG A 42 6.81 0.22 0.24
CA ARG A 42 6.29 1.46 -0.32
C ARG A 42 4.84 1.19 -0.70
N VAL A 43 3.93 1.65 0.14
CA VAL A 43 2.53 1.76 -0.27
C VAL A 43 2.51 2.88 -1.31
N GLY A 44 2.32 2.53 -2.58
CA GLY A 44 2.07 3.49 -3.65
C GLY A 44 0.72 4.16 -3.46
N GLU A 45 0.28 4.96 -4.42
CA GLU A 45 -1.06 5.55 -4.42
C GLU A 45 -2.16 4.47 -4.54
N ASN A 46 -1.78 3.26 -5.00
CA ASN A 46 -2.65 2.10 -5.13
C ASN A 46 -2.00 0.86 -4.50
N ALA A 47 -2.79 0.07 -3.79
CA ALA A 47 -2.34 -1.19 -3.21
C ALA A 47 -3.49 -2.18 -3.05
N VAL A 48 -3.19 -3.47 -3.18
CA VAL A 48 -4.09 -4.55 -2.81
C VAL A 48 -3.32 -5.60 -2.02
N TYR A 49 -3.93 -6.09 -0.93
CA TYR A 49 -3.42 -7.18 -0.14
C TYR A 49 -4.54 -8.16 0.19
N VAL A 50 -4.32 -9.42 -0.15
CA VAL A 50 -5.21 -10.53 0.16
C VAL A 50 -4.41 -11.57 0.93
N PRO A 51 -4.74 -11.84 2.20
CA PRO A 51 -4.10 -12.91 2.96
C PRO A 51 -4.43 -14.28 2.34
N GLU A 52 -3.76 -15.32 2.79
CA GLU A 52 -4.15 -16.69 2.49
C GLU A 52 -5.62 -16.91 2.86
N GLN A 53 -6.39 -17.57 2.00
CA GLN A 53 -7.83 -17.77 2.14
C GLN A 53 -8.17 -19.23 2.47
N LYS A 54 -9.24 -19.43 3.24
CA LYS A 54 -9.90 -20.75 3.30
C LYS A 54 -10.66 -21.01 2.01
N GLN A 55 -10.94 -22.28 1.75
CA GLN A 55 -11.83 -22.69 0.66
C GLN A 55 -13.19 -22.03 0.82
N GLY A 56 -13.79 -21.62 -0.30
CA GLY A 56 -15.10 -20.99 -0.27
C GLY A 56 -15.50 -20.34 -1.58
N ARG A 57 -16.59 -19.60 -1.54
CA ARG A 57 -17.18 -18.89 -2.69
C ARG A 57 -17.03 -17.38 -2.59
N SER A 58 -16.13 -16.91 -1.75
CA SER A 58 -15.80 -15.49 -1.62
C SER A 58 -14.36 -15.32 -1.19
N VAL A 59 -13.77 -14.19 -1.54
CA VAL A 59 -12.45 -13.73 -1.09
C VAL A 59 -12.63 -12.52 -0.20
N LEU A 60 -12.02 -12.54 0.98
CA LEU A 60 -11.94 -11.37 1.85
C LEU A 60 -10.62 -10.64 1.60
N VAL A 61 -10.70 -9.40 1.15
CA VAL A 61 -9.54 -8.56 0.88
C VAL A 61 -9.09 -7.90 2.18
N GLY A 62 -7.81 -8.03 2.52
CA GLY A 62 -7.23 -7.49 3.75
C GLY A 62 -6.97 -5.98 3.68
N LEU A 63 -6.47 -5.50 2.54
CA LEU A 63 -6.23 -4.08 2.29
C LEU A 63 -6.52 -3.75 0.83
N VAL A 64 -7.17 -2.62 0.62
CA VAL A 64 -7.28 -1.95 -0.68
C VAL A 64 -6.94 -0.49 -0.48
N VAL A 65 -6.10 0.06 -1.35
CA VAL A 65 -5.86 1.51 -1.48
C VAL A 65 -6.08 1.87 -2.94
N LEU A 66 -6.90 2.84 -3.21
CA LEU A 66 -7.24 3.32 -4.55
C LEU A 66 -7.04 4.83 -4.63
N ALA A 67 -6.17 5.29 -5.53
CA ALA A 67 -6.01 6.72 -5.84
C ALA A 67 -7.28 7.30 -6.47
N GLU A 68 -7.94 6.50 -7.29
CA GLU A 68 -9.23 6.78 -7.94
C GLU A 68 -10.20 5.64 -7.67
N GLY A 69 -11.48 5.84 -7.96
CA GLY A 69 -12.47 4.76 -7.85
C GLY A 69 -12.21 3.61 -8.82
N GLY A 70 -12.60 2.40 -8.44
CA GLY A 70 -12.37 1.22 -9.25
C GLY A 70 -12.84 -0.08 -8.62
N PHE A 71 -12.18 -1.17 -8.96
CA PHE A 71 -12.58 -2.52 -8.59
C PHE A 71 -11.39 -3.36 -8.16
N VAL A 72 -11.63 -4.33 -7.29
CA VAL A 72 -10.73 -5.47 -7.08
C VAL A 72 -11.29 -6.66 -7.84
N VAL A 73 -10.49 -7.23 -8.71
CA VAL A 73 -10.87 -8.35 -9.58
C VAL A 73 -10.03 -9.57 -9.24
N ILE A 74 -10.67 -10.72 -9.10
CA ILE A 74 -10.00 -12.00 -8.83
C ILE A 74 -9.87 -12.78 -10.12
N HIS A 75 -8.63 -13.11 -10.45
CA HIS A 75 -8.25 -13.94 -11.59
C HIS A 75 -7.73 -15.29 -11.12
N GLU A 76 -7.86 -16.30 -11.96
CA GLU A 76 -7.06 -17.51 -11.83
C GLU A 76 -5.60 -17.20 -12.16
N ASP A 77 -4.67 -17.85 -11.45
CA ASP A 77 -3.24 -17.80 -11.83
C ASP A 77 -3.00 -18.79 -12.97
N VAL A 78 -2.56 -18.28 -14.12
CA VAL A 78 -2.14 -19.10 -15.24
C VAL A 78 -0.66 -18.80 -15.55
N ASN A 79 0.23 -19.64 -15.00
CA ASN A 79 1.69 -19.49 -15.19
C ASN A 79 2.22 -18.09 -14.77
N ALA A 80 1.86 -17.64 -13.58
CA ALA A 80 2.19 -16.33 -13.02
C ALA A 80 1.66 -15.14 -13.86
N SER A 81 0.56 -15.35 -14.56
CA SER A 81 -0.15 -14.33 -15.34
C SER A 81 -1.65 -14.35 -15.02
N PRO A 82 -2.32 -13.19 -15.05
CA PRO A 82 -3.77 -13.15 -14.84
C PRO A 82 -4.51 -13.99 -15.90
N GLY A 83 -5.23 -14.99 -15.44
CA GLY A 83 -6.08 -15.86 -16.24
C GLY A 83 -7.55 -15.38 -16.23
N PRO A 84 -8.50 -16.33 -16.41
CA PRO A 84 -9.92 -16.03 -16.37
C PRO A 84 -10.33 -15.28 -15.09
N ILE A 85 -11.26 -14.34 -15.21
CA ILE A 85 -11.87 -13.66 -14.08
C ILE A 85 -12.88 -14.60 -13.43
N ILE A 86 -12.75 -14.79 -12.12
CA ILE A 86 -13.65 -15.60 -11.33
C ILE A 86 -14.41 -14.79 -10.27
N GLY A 87 -14.14 -13.51 -10.13
CA GLY A 87 -14.85 -12.61 -9.22
C GLY A 87 -14.48 -11.16 -9.43
N ALA A 88 -15.40 -10.27 -9.13
CA ALA A 88 -15.15 -8.83 -9.09
C ALA A 88 -15.91 -8.21 -7.92
N SER A 89 -15.35 -7.18 -7.31
CA SER A 89 -16.05 -6.36 -6.31
C SER A 89 -17.14 -5.52 -6.98
N GLY A 90 -18.05 -4.96 -6.20
CA GLY A 90 -18.76 -3.75 -6.60
C GLY A 90 -17.79 -2.57 -6.72
N TYR A 91 -18.29 -1.43 -7.23
CA TYR A 91 -17.52 -0.20 -7.27
C TYR A 91 -16.99 0.19 -5.88
N LEU A 92 -15.71 0.52 -5.82
CA LEU A 92 -15.02 1.00 -4.63
C LEU A 92 -14.60 2.45 -4.86
N PRO A 93 -14.95 3.38 -3.95
CA PRO A 93 -14.49 4.76 -4.06
C PRO A 93 -12.97 4.87 -3.82
N ALA A 94 -12.38 5.99 -4.22
CA ALA A 94 -11.01 6.33 -3.87
C ALA A 94 -10.79 6.32 -2.35
N GLY A 95 -9.58 6.00 -1.92
CA GLY A 95 -9.20 5.87 -0.52
C GLY A 95 -8.96 4.41 -0.10
N GLU A 96 -9.31 4.09 1.14
CA GLU A 96 -9.11 2.77 1.74
C GLU A 96 -10.45 2.11 2.10
N PRO A 97 -11.20 1.56 1.13
CA PRO A 97 -12.43 0.83 1.42
C PRO A 97 -12.15 -0.38 2.33
N LYS A 98 -13.03 -0.57 3.32
CA LYS A 98 -12.89 -1.63 4.33
C LYS A 98 -13.90 -2.75 4.11
N ASN A 99 -13.57 -3.95 4.63
CA ASN A 99 -14.45 -5.13 4.59
C ASN A 99 -14.87 -5.53 3.16
N VAL A 100 -13.93 -5.43 2.21
CA VAL A 100 -14.20 -5.80 0.82
C VAL A 100 -14.25 -7.32 0.72
N SER A 101 -15.45 -7.86 0.45
CA SER A 101 -15.68 -9.29 0.18
C SER A 101 -16.14 -9.47 -1.25
N ILE A 102 -15.48 -10.35 -1.98
CA ILE A 102 -15.69 -10.55 -3.43
C ILE A 102 -16.29 -11.91 -3.64
N PRO A 103 -17.55 -12.00 -4.14
CA PRO A 103 -18.15 -13.27 -4.51
C PRO A 103 -17.44 -13.87 -5.71
N LEU A 104 -17.28 -15.21 -5.70
CA LEU A 104 -16.66 -15.95 -6.78
C LEU A 104 -17.68 -16.72 -7.60
N THR A 105 -17.44 -16.87 -8.89
CA THR A 105 -18.26 -17.64 -9.81
C THR A 105 -18.12 -19.15 -9.60
N ARG A 106 -17.04 -19.59 -8.97
CA ARG A 106 -16.79 -20.98 -8.55
C ARG A 106 -16.34 -21.04 -7.09
N GLU A 107 -16.44 -22.21 -6.52
CA GLU A 107 -15.80 -22.52 -5.23
C GLU A 107 -14.28 -22.71 -5.42
N THR A 108 -13.51 -22.23 -4.47
CA THR A 108 -12.06 -22.45 -4.44
C THR A 108 -11.75 -23.77 -3.73
N THR A 109 -10.60 -24.37 -4.07
CA THR A 109 -10.13 -25.64 -3.53
C THR A 109 -8.75 -25.49 -2.93
N GLN A 110 -8.36 -26.41 -2.05
CA GLN A 110 -7.03 -26.50 -1.47
C GLN A 110 -5.95 -26.45 -2.56
N GLY A 111 -5.02 -25.50 -2.43
CA GLY A 111 -3.91 -25.31 -3.33
C GLY A 111 -4.21 -24.43 -4.55
N ASP A 112 -5.42 -23.90 -4.70
CA ASP A 112 -5.68 -22.88 -5.70
C ASP A 112 -4.73 -21.68 -5.50
N MET A 113 -4.13 -21.23 -6.60
CA MET A 113 -3.39 -19.98 -6.67
C MET A 113 -4.21 -18.98 -7.47
N LEU A 114 -4.46 -17.83 -6.88
CA LEU A 114 -5.29 -16.78 -7.45
C LEU A 114 -4.53 -15.44 -7.46
N MET A 115 -5.01 -14.52 -8.28
CA MET A 115 -4.51 -13.15 -8.34
C MET A 115 -5.61 -12.15 -8.03
N ALA A 116 -5.34 -11.23 -7.10
CA ALA A 116 -6.14 -10.04 -6.92
C ALA A 116 -5.50 -8.88 -7.69
N MET A 117 -6.26 -8.22 -8.56
CA MET A 117 -5.80 -7.11 -9.39
C MET A 117 -6.72 -5.91 -9.23
N LEU A 118 -6.13 -4.71 -9.16
CA LEU A 118 -6.90 -3.48 -9.19
C LEU A 118 -7.23 -3.11 -10.64
N HIS A 119 -8.49 -2.73 -10.87
CA HIS A 119 -8.99 -2.20 -12.13
C HIS A 119 -9.56 -0.80 -11.93
N ARG A 120 -9.33 0.11 -12.88
CA ARG A 120 -9.93 1.43 -12.89
C ARG A 120 -11.36 1.34 -13.39
N ASP A 121 -12.23 2.20 -12.86
CA ASP A 121 -13.56 2.43 -13.42
C ASP A 121 -13.47 3.33 -14.67
N ALA A 122 -14.13 2.95 -15.75
CA ALA A 122 -14.27 3.76 -16.94
C ALA A 122 -15.25 4.94 -16.76
N GLY A 123 -15.95 5.02 -15.61
CA GLY A 123 -16.80 6.14 -15.21
C GLY A 123 -18.28 5.79 -15.07
N ASP A 124 -18.65 4.51 -15.18
CA ASP A 124 -20.05 4.06 -15.07
C ASP A 124 -20.34 3.28 -13.77
N GLN A 125 -19.29 3.06 -12.92
CA GLN A 125 -19.35 2.33 -11.67
C GLN A 125 -19.83 0.88 -11.80
N SER A 126 -19.65 0.29 -12.99
CA SER A 126 -20.05 -1.07 -13.30
C SER A 126 -18.89 -1.82 -13.94
N PHE A 127 -18.40 -2.88 -13.30
CA PHE A 127 -17.24 -3.60 -13.82
C PHE A 127 -17.51 -4.26 -15.16
N ALA A 128 -16.71 -3.91 -16.15
CA ALA A 128 -16.65 -4.53 -17.47
C ALA A 128 -15.18 -4.75 -17.88
N ALA A 129 -14.75 -6.00 -17.97
CA ALA A 129 -13.35 -6.33 -18.23
C ALA A 129 -12.76 -5.73 -19.52
N ALA A 130 -13.60 -5.39 -20.50
CA ALA A 130 -13.18 -4.77 -21.76
C ALA A 130 -12.92 -3.27 -21.62
N ASP A 131 -13.59 -2.60 -20.68
CA ASP A 131 -13.60 -1.14 -20.55
C ASP A 131 -12.80 -0.67 -19.33
N ASP A 132 -12.68 -1.52 -18.30
CA ASP A 132 -12.01 -1.23 -17.04
C ASP A 132 -10.61 -1.87 -17.00
N PRO A 133 -9.57 -1.16 -17.45
CA PRO A 133 -8.22 -1.72 -17.50
C PRO A 133 -7.60 -1.86 -16.12
N GLY A 134 -6.64 -2.77 -15.99
CA GLY A 134 -5.81 -2.90 -14.78
C GLY A 134 -5.10 -1.59 -14.41
N VAL A 135 -5.03 -1.29 -13.13
CA VAL A 135 -4.30 -0.14 -12.59
C VAL A 135 -2.82 -0.36 -12.81
N VAL A 136 -2.16 0.59 -13.47
CA VAL A 136 -0.71 0.59 -13.68
C VAL A 136 -0.06 1.63 -12.81
N GLU A 137 0.92 1.23 -12.00
CA GLU A 137 1.72 2.12 -11.17
C GLU A 137 3.20 1.76 -11.30
N ASN A 138 4.07 2.76 -11.46
CA ASN A 138 5.51 2.59 -11.66
C ASN A 138 5.89 1.61 -12.80
N GLY A 139 5.04 1.52 -13.83
CA GLY A 139 5.25 0.65 -14.99
C GLY A 139 4.83 -0.81 -14.80
N GLY A 140 4.22 -1.16 -13.67
CA GLY A 140 3.67 -2.47 -13.38
C GLY A 140 2.17 -2.42 -13.09
N ILE A 141 1.49 -3.54 -13.28
CA ILE A 141 0.07 -3.68 -12.86
C ILE A 141 0.04 -3.89 -11.34
N VAL A 142 -0.87 -3.21 -10.66
CA VAL A 142 -1.08 -3.38 -9.21
C VAL A 142 -1.89 -4.66 -8.98
N MET A 143 -1.19 -5.72 -8.60
CA MET A 143 -1.76 -7.04 -8.34
C MET A 143 -0.93 -7.81 -7.32
N MET A 144 -1.51 -8.84 -6.72
CA MET A 144 -0.80 -9.81 -5.89
C MET A 144 -1.38 -11.21 -6.03
N ASN A 145 -0.52 -12.21 -5.86
CA ASN A 145 -0.93 -13.61 -5.78
C ASN A 145 -1.26 -13.97 -4.34
N PHE A 146 -2.23 -14.85 -4.17
CA PHE A 146 -2.55 -15.45 -2.89
C PHE A 146 -2.95 -16.91 -3.06
N SER A 147 -2.81 -17.69 -2.00
CA SER A 147 -3.14 -19.12 -1.98
C SER A 147 -4.43 -19.42 -1.23
N VAL A 148 -5.00 -20.57 -1.54
CA VAL A 148 -6.13 -21.15 -0.81
C VAL A 148 -5.65 -22.35 -0.02
N SER A 149 -5.88 -22.36 1.30
CA SER A 149 -5.42 -23.39 2.22
C SER A 149 -6.45 -23.69 3.32
N GLU A 150 -6.60 -24.95 3.66
CA GLU A 150 -7.42 -25.35 4.83
C GLU A 150 -6.87 -24.78 6.14
N ASN A 151 -5.56 -24.50 6.18
CA ASN A 151 -4.87 -23.95 7.35
C ASN A 151 -4.83 -22.43 7.38
N ALA A 152 -5.45 -21.74 6.40
CA ALA A 152 -5.50 -20.29 6.40
C ALA A 152 -6.14 -19.78 7.70
N PRO A 153 -5.66 -18.64 8.25
CA PRO A 153 -6.24 -18.03 9.44
C PRO A 153 -7.70 -17.64 9.19
N GLU A 154 -8.51 -17.62 10.25
CA GLU A 154 -9.85 -17.10 10.16
C GLU A 154 -9.80 -15.58 9.81
N PRO A 155 -10.78 -15.09 9.04
CA PRO A 155 -10.85 -13.68 8.72
C PRO A 155 -10.85 -12.82 10.00
N GLY A 156 -9.84 -11.96 10.14
CA GLY A 156 -9.67 -11.12 11.34
C GLY A 156 -8.69 -11.66 12.38
N GLU A 157 -8.18 -12.86 12.22
CA GLU A 157 -7.10 -13.41 13.04
C GLU A 157 -5.75 -13.07 12.38
N VAL A 158 -5.18 -11.94 12.78
CA VAL A 158 -3.80 -11.59 12.38
C VAL A 158 -2.88 -12.44 13.24
N ALA A 159 -2.17 -13.39 12.65
CA ALA A 159 -1.05 -14.05 13.32
C ALA A 159 0.01 -12.98 13.64
N LEU A 160 0.15 -12.66 14.93
CA LEU A 160 1.21 -11.80 15.46
C LEU A 160 2.54 -12.57 15.51
#